data_6422add2b28ef59842ef0f876b0ce6f2
#
_entry.id   6422add2b28ef59842ef0f876b0ce6f2
#
_cell.length_a   1.000
_cell.length_b   1.000
_cell.length_c   1.000
_cell.angle_alpha   90.00
_cell.angle_beta   90.00
_cell.angle_gamma   90.00
#
_symmetry.space_group_name_H-M   'P 1'
#
loop_
_entity.id
_entity.type
_entity.pdbx_description
1 polymer ?
#
loop_
_entity_poly.entity_id
_entity_poly.type
_entity_poly.pdbx_seq_one_letter_code
_entity_poly.pdbx_strand_id
1 'polypeptide(L)'
;MNKVDVRAKLAELGLELPVAALPVAAYVPAIRTGNLVFTAGQLPLVNGTMAGFGKFDGEITPERAKELAQICALNCLAAVETVADVNKITKIVRVVGYVNGVPGYINAPVVVNGASELFLAIWGDGAKHARSAFGIA
;
A
#
# COMPACT_ATOMS: atom_id res chain seq x y z
N MET A 1 -10.35 -11.81 9.43
CA MET A 1 -8.98 -11.33 9.78
C MET A 1 -8.78 -11.36 11.28
N ASN A 2 -7.54 -11.52 11.72
CA ASN A 2 -7.22 -11.38 13.13
C ASN A 2 -7.46 -9.94 13.60
N LYS A 3 -7.98 -9.79 14.83
CA LYS A 3 -8.06 -8.47 15.46
C LYS A 3 -6.68 -8.12 16.01
N VAL A 4 -6.09 -7.01 15.58
CA VAL A 4 -4.74 -6.59 15.97
C VAL A 4 -4.72 -5.10 16.30
N ASP A 5 -3.75 -4.71 17.13
CA ASP A 5 -3.29 -3.33 17.21
C ASP A 5 -2.29 -3.12 16.07
N VAL A 6 -2.69 -2.36 15.06
CA VAL A 6 -1.91 -2.20 13.83
C VAL A 6 -0.56 -1.56 14.12
N ARG A 7 -0.51 -0.52 14.96
CA ARG A 7 0.75 0.15 15.30
C ARG A 7 1.72 -0.78 16.04
N ALA A 8 1.20 -1.54 17.00
CA ALA A 8 2.03 -2.51 17.72
C ALA A 8 2.55 -3.60 16.77
N LYS A 9 1.71 -4.08 15.86
CA LYS A 9 2.11 -5.09 14.88
C LYS A 9 3.15 -4.56 13.90
N LEU A 10 2.99 -3.32 13.43
CA LEU A 10 3.97 -2.67 12.57
C LEU A 10 5.32 -2.52 13.30
N ALA A 11 5.30 -2.13 14.59
CA ALA A 11 6.53 -2.02 15.38
C ALA A 11 7.28 -3.36 15.48
N GLU A 12 6.57 -4.48 15.67
CA GLU A 12 7.16 -5.83 15.62
C GLU A 12 7.84 -6.12 14.28
N LEU A 13 7.33 -5.56 13.19
CA LEU A 13 7.89 -5.71 11.84
C LEU A 13 8.99 -4.68 11.53
N GLY A 14 9.35 -3.84 12.49
CA GLY A 14 10.31 -2.75 12.29
C GLY A 14 9.77 -1.60 11.45
N LEU A 15 8.45 -1.42 11.42
CA LEU A 15 7.75 -0.43 10.61
C LEU A 15 6.95 0.52 11.50
N GLU A 16 6.55 1.64 10.92
CA GLU A 16 5.73 2.65 11.58
C GLU A 16 4.62 3.11 10.64
N LEU A 17 3.42 3.33 11.19
CA LEU A 17 2.32 3.90 10.43
C LEU A 17 2.59 5.39 10.19
N PRO A 18 2.73 5.82 8.93
CA PRO A 18 3.02 7.23 8.66
C PRO A 18 1.81 8.13 8.91
N VAL A 19 2.06 9.43 8.93
CA VAL A 19 1.01 10.44 8.85
C VAL A 19 0.58 10.55 7.37
N ALA A 20 -0.72 10.56 7.10
CA ALA A 20 -1.22 10.67 5.74
C ALA A 20 -0.72 11.95 5.07
N ALA A 21 -0.21 11.82 3.84
CA ALA A 21 0.13 12.96 3.02
C ALA A 21 -1.13 13.73 2.63
N LEU A 22 -1.10 15.07 2.76
CA LEU A 22 -2.20 15.90 2.29
C LEU A 22 -2.14 16.01 0.76
N PRO A 23 -3.28 15.84 0.07
CA PRO A 23 -3.31 16.01 -1.38
C PRO A 23 -3.03 17.48 -1.77
N VAL A 24 -2.35 17.65 -2.88
CA VAL A 24 -2.06 18.98 -3.46
C VAL A 24 -3.08 19.39 -4.52
N ALA A 25 -4.19 18.68 -4.65
CA ALA A 25 -5.24 18.89 -5.65
C ALA A 25 -6.63 18.73 -5.01
N ALA A 26 -7.68 18.83 -5.82
CA ALA A 26 -9.07 18.80 -5.37
C ALA A 26 -9.56 17.36 -5.08
N TYR A 27 -8.86 16.63 -4.22
CA TYR A 27 -9.28 15.30 -3.75
C TYR A 27 -8.86 15.08 -2.30
N VAL A 28 -9.31 14.01 -1.70
CA VAL A 28 -9.03 13.63 -0.31
C VAL A 28 -8.28 12.28 -0.26
N PRO A 29 -7.53 11.98 0.82
CA PRO A 29 -6.77 10.73 0.91
C PRO A 29 -7.63 9.48 0.89
N ALA A 30 -8.82 9.56 1.48
CA ALA A 30 -9.75 8.44 1.54
C ALA A 30 -11.20 8.92 1.68
N ILE A 31 -12.12 8.08 1.24
CA ILE A 31 -13.58 8.28 1.40
C ILE A 31 -14.14 7.04 2.08
N ARG A 32 -14.95 7.26 3.11
CA ARG A 32 -15.76 6.19 3.72
C ARG A 32 -17.20 6.29 3.24
N THR A 33 -17.74 5.16 2.82
CA THR A 33 -19.16 5.01 2.50
C THR A 33 -19.68 3.72 3.13
N GLY A 34 -20.61 3.83 4.08
CA GLY A 34 -21.06 2.70 4.87
C GLY A 34 -19.90 2.06 5.61
N ASN A 35 -19.66 0.79 5.37
CA ASN A 35 -18.57 0.01 5.95
C ASN A 35 -17.36 -0.15 5.00
N LEU A 36 -17.32 0.61 3.90
CA LEU A 36 -16.21 0.58 2.96
C LEU A 36 -15.41 1.88 3.02
N VAL A 37 -14.10 1.74 2.90
CA VAL A 37 -13.18 2.86 2.72
C VAL A 37 -12.42 2.68 1.42
N PHE A 38 -12.42 3.72 0.60
CA PHE A 38 -11.65 3.79 -0.64
C PHE A 38 -10.52 4.79 -0.46
N THR A 39 -9.29 4.40 -0.76
CA THR A 39 -8.16 5.31 -0.72
C THR A 39 -7.88 5.91 -2.09
N ALA A 40 -7.38 7.13 -2.11
CA ALA A 40 -6.68 7.65 -3.28
C ALA A 40 -5.42 6.82 -3.55
N GLY A 41 -4.90 6.89 -4.77
CA GLY A 41 -3.64 6.25 -5.12
C GLY A 41 -2.49 6.78 -4.27
N GLN A 42 -1.65 5.89 -3.78
CA GLN A 42 -0.52 6.23 -2.92
C GLN A 42 0.80 6.00 -3.63
N LEU A 43 1.68 6.96 -3.52
CA LEU A 43 3.06 6.89 -3.96
C LEU A 43 3.95 6.36 -2.83
N PRO A 44 5.17 5.87 -3.15
CA PRO A 44 6.12 5.45 -2.12
C PRO A 44 6.83 6.65 -1.47
N LEU A 45 6.06 7.47 -0.77
CA LEU A 45 6.55 8.65 -0.06
C LEU A 45 6.92 8.29 1.38
N VAL A 46 8.07 8.78 1.83
CA VAL A 46 8.51 8.74 3.22
C VAL A 46 8.80 10.17 3.65
N ASN A 47 8.05 10.69 4.62
CA ASN A 47 8.16 12.08 5.08
C ASN A 47 8.08 13.10 3.94
N GLY A 48 7.17 12.86 2.98
CA GLY A 48 6.95 13.75 1.85
C GLY A 48 7.97 13.62 0.71
N THR A 49 8.94 12.73 0.83
CA THR A 49 9.99 12.52 -0.19
C THR A 49 9.83 11.15 -0.85
N MET A 50 9.95 11.10 -2.17
CA MET A 50 9.93 9.83 -2.89
C MET A 50 11.09 8.94 -2.45
N ALA A 51 10.78 7.72 -2.02
CA ALA A 51 11.78 6.76 -1.58
C ALA A 51 12.55 6.10 -2.74
N GLY A 52 12.03 6.21 -3.96
CA GLY A 52 12.72 5.70 -5.16
C GLY A 52 12.05 6.18 -6.43
N PHE A 53 12.83 6.24 -7.49
CA PHE A 53 12.41 6.63 -8.84
C PHE A 53 12.90 5.62 -9.85
N GLY A 54 12.27 5.58 -10.99
CA GLY A 54 12.71 4.80 -12.12
C GLY A 54 11.73 3.70 -12.52
N LYS A 55 12.14 2.92 -13.48
CA LYS A 55 11.33 1.82 -14.01
C LYS A 55 11.78 0.50 -13.40
N PHE A 56 10.80 -0.29 -13.00
CA PHE A 56 11.04 -1.66 -12.59
C PHE A 56 11.62 -2.47 -13.75
N ASP A 57 12.58 -3.33 -13.41
CA ASP A 57 13.41 -4.10 -14.35
C ASP A 57 14.32 -3.23 -15.25
N GLY A 58 14.44 -1.98 -14.91
CA GLY A 58 15.44 -1.04 -15.42
C GLY A 58 16.32 -0.57 -14.27
N GLU A 59 16.08 0.65 -13.76
CA GLU A 59 16.86 1.21 -12.65
C GLU A 59 16.48 0.60 -11.30
N ILE A 60 15.28 0.04 -11.16
CA ILE A 60 14.74 -0.48 -9.89
C ILE A 60 14.78 -2.01 -9.91
N THR A 61 15.47 -2.60 -8.91
CA THR A 61 15.53 -4.06 -8.75
C THR A 61 14.19 -4.61 -8.24
N PRO A 62 13.90 -5.92 -8.42
CA PRO A 62 12.71 -6.55 -7.88
C PRO A 62 12.55 -6.36 -6.36
N GLU A 63 13.62 -6.51 -5.60
CA GLU A 63 13.63 -6.36 -4.15
C GLU A 63 13.28 -4.93 -3.75
N ARG A 64 13.88 -3.94 -4.42
CA ARG A 64 13.60 -2.53 -4.15
C ARG A 64 12.16 -2.15 -4.54
N ALA A 65 11.66 -2.69 -5.65
CA ALA A 65 10.29 -2.44 -6.09
C ALA A 65 9.27 -2.96 -5.06
N LYS A 66 9.51 -4.13 -4.46
CA LYS A 66 8.66 -4.67 -3.38
C LYS A 66 8.69 -3.77 -2.14
N GLU A 67 9.85 -3.25 -1.76
CA GLU A 67 9.96 -2.29 -0.65
C GLU A 67 9.16 -1.02 -0.93
N LEU A 68 9.23 -0.51 -2.15
CA LEU A 68 8.45 0.67 -2.56
C LEU A 68 6.94 0.39 -2.52
N ALA A 69 6.51 -0.79 -2.94
CA ALA A 69 5.10 -1.22 -2.84
C ALA A 69 4.65 -1.35 -1.38
N GLN A 70 5.51 -1.82 -0.48
CA GLN A 70 5.22 -1.85 0.95
C GLN A 70 5.01 -0.44 1.51
N ILE A 71 5.83 0.53 1.11
CA ILE A 71 5.67 1.93 1.50
C ILE A 71 4.33 2.48 1.00
N CYS A 72 3.95 2.19 -0.23
CA CYS A 72 2.63 2.56 -0.76
C CYS A 72 1.50 1.98 0.10
N ALA A 73 1.62 0.72 0.52
CA ALA A 73 0.61 0.07 1.37
C ALA A 73 0.52 0.72 2.76
N LEU A 74 1.65 1.09 3.37
CA LEU A 74 1.65 1.85 4.62
C LEU A 74 0.94 3.20 4.45
N ASN A 75 1.19 3.88 3.34
CA ASN A 75 0.52 5.15 3.04
C ASN A 75 -0.99 4.95 2.79
N CYS A 76 -1.42 3.82 2.24
CA CYS A 76 -2.84 3.48 2.15
C CYS A 76 -3.48 3.33 3.54
N LEU A 77 -2.82 2.66 4.47
CA LEU A 77 -3.31 2.53 5.85
C LEU A 77 -3.39 3.89 6.54
N ALA A 78 -2.39 4.75 6.34
CA ALA A 78 -2.41 6.12 6.84
C ALA A 78 -3.59 6.92 6.24
N ALA A 79 -3.88 6.75 4.95
CA ALA A 79 -5.03 7.36 4.31
C ALA A 79 -6.36 6.88 4.94
N VAL A 80 -6.48 5.59 5.24
CA VAL A 80 -7.66 5.03 5.93
C VAL A 80 -7.87 5.73 7.28
N GLU A 81 -6.80 6.01 8.03
CA GLU A 81 -6.89 6.66 9.34
C GLU A 81 -7.49 8.07 9.29
N THR A 82 -7.54 8.71 8.13
CA THR A 82 -8.20 10.02 8.01
C THR A 82 -9.71 9.94 8.13
N VAL A 83 -10.31 8.76 7.94
CA VAL A 83 -11.77 8.56 7.93
C VAL A 83 -12.24 7.40 8.82
N ALA A 84 -11.33 6.56 9.33
CA ALA A 84 -11.65 5.40 10.15
C ALA A 84 -10.46 4.98 11.01
N ASP A 85 -10.71 4.19 12.05
CA ASP A 85 -9.66 3.60 12.88
C ASP A 85 -9.12 2.34 12.20
N VAL A 86 -7.83 2.30 11.90
CA VAL A 86 -7.19 1.13 11.25
C VAL A 86 -7.32 -0.14 12.07
N ASN A 87 -7.45 -0.04 13.41
CA ASN A 87 -7.64 -1.20 14.27
C ASN A 87 -9.02 -1.85 14.09
N LYS A 88 -9.94 -1.15 13.44
CA LYS A 88 -11.29 -1.65 13.15
C LYS A 88 -11.44 -2.24 11.76
N ILE A 89 -10.38 -2.31 10.98
CA ILE A 89 -10.41 -2.98 9.69
C ILE A 89 -10.67 -4.48 9.92
N THR A 90 -11.72 -4.99 9.30
CA THR A 90 -12.11 -6.41 9.39
C THR A 90 -11.84 -7.17 8.10
N LYS A 91 -11.52 -6.47 7.02
CA LYS A 91 -11.26 -7.10 5.72
C LYS A 91 -10.50 -6.14 4.81
N ILE A 92 -9.50 -6.65 4.12
CA ILE A 92 -8.94 -6.02 2.94
C ILE A 92 -9.74 -6.54 1.75
N VAL A 93 -10.47 -5.65 1.07
CA VAL A 93 -11.39 -6.07 0.01
C VAL A 93 -10.64 -6.24 -1.31
N ARG A 94 -9.89 -5.22 -1.70
CA ARG A 94 -9.18 -5.20 -2.97
C ARG A 94 -7.93 -4.33 -2.91
N VAL A 95 -6.89 -4.80 -3.57
CA VAL A 95 -5.67 -4.03 -3.83
C VAL A 95 -5.49 -3.88 -5.33
N VAL A 96 -5.26 -2.65 -5.78
CA VAL A 96 -4.91 -2.35 -7.17
C VAL A 96 -3.51 -1.75 -7.17
N GLY A 97 -2.58 -2.40 -7.85
CA GLY A 97 -1.20 -1.94 -7.97
C GLY A 97 -0.88 -1.50 -9.40
N TYR A 98 -0.28 -0.33 -9.52
CA TYR A 98 0.22 0.22 -10.78
C TYR A 98 1.75 0.23 -10.72
N VAL A 99 2.38 -0.47 -11.65
CA VAL A 99 3.84 -0.65 -11.67
C VAL A 99 4.43 0.05 -12.89
N ASN A 100 5.30 1.02 -12.64
CA ASN A 100 6.07 1.67 -13.69
C ASN A 100 7.20 0.73 -14.13
N GLY A 101 6.95 -0.09 -15.14
CA GLY A 101 7.91 -1.07 -15.66
C GLY A 101 8.51 -0.65 -17.02
N VAL A 102 9.59 -1.30 -17.39
CA VAL A 102 10.14 -1.16 -18.74
C VAL A 102 9.14 -1.71 -19.77
N PRO A 103 9.19 -1.26 -21.03
CA PRO A 103 8.30 -1.79 -22.07
C PRO A 103 8.35 -3.32 -22.15
N GLY A 104 7.17 -3.95 -22.23
CA GLY A 104 7.05 -5.41 -22.29
C GLY A 104 7.16 -6.13 -20.95
N TYR A 105 7.31 -5.41 -19.84
CA TYR A 105 7.36 -6.00 -18.52
C TYR A 105 6.01 -6.60 -18.12
N ILE A 106 6.01 -7.87 -17.69
CA ILE A 106 4.79 -8.63 -17.42
C ILE A 106 4.65 -9.08 -15.95
N ASN A 107 5.67 -8.85 -15.11
CA ASN A 107 5.70 -9.33 -13.72
C ASN A 107 5.26 -8.29 -12.68
N ALA A 108 4.36 -7.39 -13.03
CA ALA A 108 3.78 -6.43 -12.09
C ALA A 108 3.27 -7.09 -10.78
N PRO A 109 2.67 -8.30 -10.81
CA PRO A 109 2.26 -8.99 -9.58
C PRO A 109 3.37 -9.21 -8.57
N VAL A 110 4.61 -9.44 -9.00
CA VAL A 110 5.75 -9.64 -8.11
C VAL A 110 6.01 -8.38 -7.28
N VAL A 111 5.91 -7.21 -7.88
CA VAL A 111 6.09 -5.92 -7.19
C VAL A 111 4.96 -5.68 -6.20
N VAL A 112 3.71 -5.90 -6.61
CA VAL A 112 2.53 -5.66 -5.77
C VAL A 112 2.49 -6.65 -4.58
N ASN A 113 3.20 -7.75 -4.64
CA ASN A 113 3.38 -8.65 -3.50
C ASN A 113 3.95 -7.92 -2.27
N GLY A 114 4.74 -6.87 -2.45
CA GLY A 114 5.23 -6.06 -1.33
C GLY A 114 4.10 -5.47 -0.48
N ALA A 115 3.02 -5.05 -1.11
CA ALA A 115 1.81 -4.57 -0.42
C ALA A 115 1.01 -5.73 0.18
N SER A 116 0.74 -6.77 -0.60
CA SER A 116 -0.06 -7.91 -0.14
C SER A 116 0.59 -8.65 1.03
N GLU A 117 1.89 -8.85 0.97
CA GLU A 117 2.66 -9.51 2.06
C GLU A 117 2.63 -8.69 3.34
N LEU A 118 2.64 -7.36 3.26
CA LEU A 118 2.50 -6.50 4.44
C LEU A 118 1.15 -6.74 5.12
N PHE A 119 0.05 -6.75 4.36
CA PHE A 119 -1.28 -6.99 4.93
C PHE A 119 -1.39 -8.37 5.57
N LEU A 120 -0.81 -9.40 4.95
CA LEU A 120 -0.76 -10.74 5.54
C LEU A 120 0.10 -10.77 6.81
N ALA A 121 1.22 -10.03 6.84
CA ALA A 121 2.06 -9.93 8.03
C ALA A 121 1.34 -9.25 9.21
N ILE A 122 0.46 -8.28 8.93
CA ILE A 122 -0.32 -7.59 9.96
C ILE A 122 -1.47 -8.47 10.47
N TRP A 123 -2.28 -9.03 9.57
CA TRP A 123 -3.58 -9.66 9.91
C TRP A 123 -3.66 -11.15 9.65
N GLY A 124 -2.62 -11.77 9.10
CA GLY A 124 -2.62 -13.19 8.78
C GLY A 124 -3.39 -13.51 7.49
N ASP A 125 -3.64 -14.79 7.25
CA ASP A 125 -4.25 -15.30 6.02
C ASP A 125 -5.65 -14.74 5.73
N GLY A 126 -6.38 -14.32 6.75
CA GLY A 126 -7.68 -13.66 6.58
C GLY A 126 -7.62 -12.34 5.84
N ALA A 127 -6.42 -11.76 5.67
CA ALA A 127 -6.21 -10.54 4.90
C ALA A 127 -6.03 -10.78 3.39
N LYS A 128 -6.12 -12.01 2.92
CA LYS A 128 -6.11 -12.30 1.48
C LYS A 128 -7.28 -11.56 0.81
N HIS A 129 -6.99 -10.92 -0.30
CA HIS A 129 -7.85 -9.93 -0.94
C HIS A 129 -7.89 -10.16 -2.44
N ALA A 130 -8.91 -9.61 -3.10
CA ALA A 130 -8.92 -9.51 -4.55
C ALA A 130 -7.85 -8.52 -5.00
N ARG A 131 -7.20 -8.77 -6.15
CA ARG A 131 -6.08 -7.94 -6.58
C ARG A 131 -6.04 -7.79 -8.10
N SER A 132 -5.64 -6.60 -8.53
CA SER A 132 -5.21 -6.33 -9.89
C SER A 132 -3.85 -5.67 -9.86
N ALA A 133 -2.95 -6.10 -10.73
CA ALA A 133 -1.60 -5.55 -10.86
C ALA A 133 -1.33 -5.22 -12.32
N PHE A 134 -1.05 -3.95 -12.61
CA PHE A 134 -0.90 -3.45 -13.96
C PHE A 134 0.49 -2.83 -14.16
N GLY A 135 1.11 -3.12 -15.31
CA GLY A 135 2.20 -2.31 -15.81
C GLY A 135 1.64 -1.03 -16.44
N ILE A 136 2.31 0.08 -16.21
CA ILE A 136 1.98 1.38 -16.80
C ILE A 136 3.22 1.98 -17.46
N ALA A 137 2.99 2.86 -18.44
CA ALA A 137 4.08 3.56 -19.14
C ALA A 137 4.54 4.80 -18.37
#